data_97851572a370feab29b34ee5726c8b57
#
_entry.id   97851572a370feab29b34ee5726c8b57
#
_cell.length_a   1.000
_cell.length_b   1.000
_cell.length_c   1.000
_cell.angle_alpha   90.00
_cell.angle_beta   90.00
_cell.angle_gamma   90.00
#
_symmetry.space_group_name_H-M   'P 1'
#
loop_
_entity.id
_entity.type
_entity.pdbx_description
1 polymer ?
#
loop_
_entity_poly.entity_id
_entity_poly.type
_entity_poly.pdbx_seq_one_letter_code
_entity_poly.pdbx_strand_id
1 'polypeptide(L)'
;TKKDSPLKKGDLIVTHHNVFRTYYDVKGNKRKSNEYIRDGLYLVGDDKIYMYYRDENWNAYNDYCFIKPIDYIQNEILHRVDKTEEEHIGVIKYINHKTLKPGDRIAFTKNSEYKFTIEDEKLYRMRNRDICILF
;
A
#
# COMPACT_ATOMS: atom_id res chain seq x y z
N THR A 1 9.83 -16.67 2.43
CA THR A 1 8.84 -16.42 1.37
C THR A 1 8.13 -17.71 0.98
N LYS A 2 6.88 -17.58 0.54
CA LYS A 2 6.12 -18.72 0.02
C LYS A 2 6.78 -19.27 -1.24
N LYS A 3 6.55 -20.56 -1.49
CA LYS A 3 7.09 -21.23 -2.69
C LYS A 3 6.72 -20.51 -3.99
N ASP A 4 5.53 -19.93 -4.04
CA ASP A 4 5.01 -19.22 -5.23
C ASP A 4 5.20 -17.70 -5.16
N SER A 5 5.99 -17.21 -4.20
CA SER A 5 6.23 -15.79 -4.06
C SER A 5 7.04 -15.25 -5.23
N PRO A 6 6.66 -14.07 -5.79
CA PRO A 6 7.47 -13.42 -6.82
C PRO A 6 8.76 -12.80 -6.28
N LEU A 7 8.91 -12.72 -4.96
CA LEU A 7 10.07 -12.09 -4.33
C LEU A 7 11.35 -12.87 -4.58
N LYS A 8 12.44 -12.14 -4.77
CA LYS A 8 13.77 -12.70 -4.97
C LYS A 8 14.78 -12.02 -4.06
N LYS A 9 15.86 -12.73 -3.77
CA LYS A 9 16.97 -12.16 -3.01
C LYS A 9 17.49 -10.90 -3.70
N GLY A 10 17.66 -9.84 -2.91
CA GLY A 10 18.10 -8.54 -3.41
C GLY A 10 16.98 -7.54 -3.67
N ASP A 11 15.73 -7.97 -3.66
CA ASP A 11 14.60 -7.06 -3.81
C ASP A 11 14.52 -6.11 -2.61
N LEU A 12 14.18 -4.85 -2.88
CA LEU A 12 13.82 -3.90 -1.85
C LEU A 12 12.33 -4.05 -1.59
N ILE A 13 11.93 -4.20 -0.34
CA ILE A 13 10.52 -4.39 0.00
C ILE A 13 10.01 -3.29 0.92
N VAL A 14 8.71 -3.02 0.82
CA VAL A 14 8.00 -2.14 1.74
C VAL A 14 7.06 -3.01 2.58
N THR A 15 7.21 -2.90 3.90
CA THR A 15 6.46 -3.72 4.85
C THR A 15 5.64 -2.86 5.80
N HIS A 16 4.76 -3.51 6.55
CA HIS A 16 4.04 -2.86 7.63
C HIS A 16 5.01 -2.24 8.63
N HIS A 17 4.73 -1.03 9.09
CA HIS A 17 5.62 -0.28 9.99
C HIS A 17 5.91 -1.01 11.31
N ASN A 18 5.02 -1.87 11.77
CA ASN A 18 5.22 -2.63 13.01
C ASN A 18 6.32 -3.69 12.93
N VAL A 19 6.77 -4.06 11.73
CA VAL A 19 7.85 -5.05 11.56
C VAL A 19 9.12 -4.60 12.27
N PHE A 20 9.43 -3.31 12.22
CA PHE A 20 10.64 -2.75 12.83
C PHE A 20 10.38 -2.06 14.16
N ARG A 21 9.21 -2.26 14.73
CA ARG A 21 8.77 -1.58 15.94
C ARG A 21 9.64 -1.98 17.15
N THR A 22 10.00 -0.99 17.93
CA THR A 22 10.57 -1.14 19.26
C THR A 22 9.60 -0.53 20.26
N TYR A 23 9.33 -1.21 21.35
CA TYR A 23 8.40 -0.74 22.38
C TYR A 23 8.87 -1.15 23.78
N TYR A 24 8.26 -0.56 24.80
CA TYR A 24 8.52 -0.91 26.19
C TYR A 24 7.33 -1.68 26.74
N ASP A 25 7.60 -2.80 27.41
CA ASP A 25 6.56 -3.60 28.05
C ASP A 25 6.08 -2.96 29.37
N VAL A 26 5.12 -3.58 30.03
CA VAL A 26 4.58 -3.08 31.29
C VAL A 26 5.61 -3.02 32.41
N LYS A 27 6.70 -3.76 32.30
CA LYS A 27 7.80 -3.74 33.26
C LYS A 27 8.88 -2.73 32.91
N GLY A 28 8.70 -1.97 31.82
CA GLY A 28 9.66 -0.98 31.35
C GLY A 28 10.83 -1.55 30.56
N ASN A 29 10.80 -2.82 30.18
CA ASN A 29 11.84 -3.45 29.38
C ASN A 29 11.65 -3.13 27.89
N LYS A 30 12.74 -2.81 27.20
CA LYS A 30 12.74 -2.56 25.78
C LYS A 30 12.51 -3.87 25.02
N ARG A 31 11.51 -3.87 24.13
CA ARG A 31 11.15 -5.04 23.32
C ARG A 31 11.20 -4.71 21.85
N LYS A 32 11.53 -5.71 21.05
CA LYS A 32 11.47 -5.67 19.58
C LYS A 32 10.18 -6.31 19.09
N SER A 33 9.81 -6.07 17.83
CA SER A 33 8.64 -6.69 17.21
C SER A 33 8.76 -8.22 17.20
N ASN A 34 7.62 -8.88 16.99
CA ASN A 34 7.58 -10.34 16.88
C ASN A 34 8.37 -10.87 15.66
N GLU A 35 8.60 -10.04 14.67
CA GLU A 35 9.33 -10.38 13.46
C GLU A 35 10.85 -10.36 13.65
N TYR A 36 11.33 -9.71 14.70
CA TYR A 36 12.74 -9.54 14.98
C TYR A 36 13.38 -10.89 15.36
N ILE A 37 14.49 -11.23 14.72
CA ILE A 37 15.31 -12.41 15.06
C ILE A 37 16.62 -11.97 15.71
N ARG A 38 17.34 -11.09 15.04
CA ARG A 38 18.59 -10.47 15.52
C ARG A 38 18.87 -9.21 14.72
N ASP A 39 19.87 -8.44 15.10
CA ASP A 39 20.18 -7.18 14.44
C ASP A 39 20.30 -7.36 12.92
N GLY A 40 19.46 -6.61 12.19
CA GLY A 40 19.40 -6.66 10.74
C GLY A 40 18.66 -7.85 10.15
N LEU A 41 18.09 -8.73 10.99
CA LEU A 41 17.36 -9.91 10.51
C LEU A 41 15.96 -9.97 11.08
N TYR A 42 14.97 -10.01 10.18
CA TYR A 42 13.54 -10.06 10.51
C TYR A 42 12.87 -11.16 9.71
N LEU A 43 11.95 -11.88 10.34
CA LEU A 43 11.08 -12.85 9.66
C LEU A 43 9.73 -12.19 9.44
N VAL A 44 9.39 -11.89 8.19
CA VAL A 44 8.19 -11.13 7.84
C VAL A 44 7.20 -12.01 7.10
N GLY A 45 5.96 -12.05 7.59
CA GLY A 45 4.88 -12.77 6.92
C GLY A 45 4.45 -12.04 5.65
N ASP A 46 3.94 -12.80 4.68
CA ASP A 46 3.49 -12.25 3.39
C ASP A 46 2.41 -11.19 3.53
N ASP A 47 1.56 -11.31 4.54
CA ASP A 47 0.49 -10.36 4.82
C ASP A 47 0.98 -8.96 5.23
N LYS A 48 2.24 -8.85 5.63
CA LYS A 48 2.86 -7.58 6.02
C LYS A 48 3.74 -6.97 4.94
N ILE A 49 3.83 -7.58 3.79
CA ILE A 49 4.58 -7.06 2.64
C ILE A 49 3.58 -6.39 1.68
N TYR A 50 3.84 -5.14 1.34
CA TYR A 50 2.94 -4.35 0.50
C TYR A 50 3.38 -4.28 -0.95
N MET A 51 4.68 -4.11 -1.18
CA MET A 51 5.24 -3.97 -2.51
C MET A 51 6.72 -4.26 -2.50
N TYR A 52 7.27 -4.46 -3.68
CA TYR A 52 8.71 -4.68 -3.85
C TYR A 52 9.25 -3.91 -5.06
N TYR A 53 10.54 -3.59 -5.01
CA TYR A 53 11.23 -2.85 -6.04
C TYR A 53 12.28 -3.73 -6.70
N ARG A 54 12.20 -3.84 -8.02
CA ARG A 54 13.13 -4.61 -8.83
C ARG A 54 13.16 -4.02 -10.23
N ASP A 55 14.35 -4.01 -10.85
CA ASP A 55 14.53 -3.54 -12.23
C ASP A 55 13.94 -2.12 -12.44
N GLU A 56 14.20 -1.25 -11.48
CA GLU A 56 13.78 0.16 -11.49
C GLU A 56 12.26 0.36 -11.44
N ASN A 57 11.51 -0.67 -11.07
CA ASN A 57 10.05 -0.61 -10.97
C ASN A 57 9.54 -1.08 -9.63
N TRP A 58 8.55 -0.36 -9.11
CA TRP A 58 7.77 -0.81 -7.97
C TRP A 58 6.67 -1.75 -8.45
N ASN A 59 6.43 -2.80 -7.67
CA ASN A 59 5.40 -3.80 -7.96
C ASN A 59 4.56 -4.03 -6.71
N ALA A 60 3.24 -4.00 -6.84
CA ALA A 60 2.34 -4.33 -5.75
C ALA A 60 2.47 -5.82 -5.42
N TYR A 61 2.40 -6.13 -4.14
CA TYR A 61 2.51 -7.51 -3.65
C TYR A 61 1.17 -8.01 -3.13
N ASN A 62 0.90 -9.28 -3.40
CA ASN A 62 -0.31 -9.96 -2.94
C ASN A 62 -1.58 -9.25 -3.44
N ASP A 63 -2.56 -9.01 -2.56
CA ASP A 63 -3.82 -8.35 -2.92
C ASP A 63 -3.84 -6.86 -2.57
N TYR A 64 -2.70 -6.26 -2.31
CA TYR A 64 -2.60 -4.82 -2.10
C TYR A 64 -2.58 -4.08 -3.44
N CYS A 65 -3.14 -2.88 -3.44
CA CYS A 65 -3.03 -1.96 -4.56
C CYS A 65 -2.79 -0.54 -4.05
N PHE A 66 -2.26 0.28 -4.92
CA PHE A 66 -1.87 1.65 -4.60
C PHE A 66 -2.55 2.59 -5.59
N ILE A 67 -3.36 3.48 -5.06
CA ILE A 67 -4.24 4.35 -5.82
C ILE A 67 -3.76 5.79 -5.68
N LYS A 68 -3.62 6.47 -6.81
CA LYS A 68 -3.31 7.89 -6.83
C LYS A 68 -4.61 8.67 -6.67
N PRO A 69 -4.72 9.56 -5.67
CA PRO A 69 -5.91 10.38 -5.53
C PRO A 69 -6.04 11.34 -6.71
N ILE A 70 -7.29 11.63 -7.08
CA ILE A 70 -7.57 12.61 -8.12
C ILE A 70 -7.41 14.00 -7.53
N ASP A 71 -6.67 14.85 -8.24
CA ASP A 71 -6.43 16.22 -7.82
C ASP A 71 -7.68 17.08 -8.01
N TYR A 72 -8.16 17.65 -6.94
CA TYR A 72 -9.30 18.54 -6.95
C TYR A 72 -9.10 19.83 -7.73
N ILE A 73 -7.89 20.31 -7.81
CA ILE A 73 -7.57 21.57 -8.44
C ILE A 73 -8.02 21.59 -9.90
N GLN A 74 -7.95 20.46 -10.55
CA GLN A 74 -8.36 20.32 -11.95
C GLN A 74 -9.87 20.47 -12.15
N ASN A 75 -10.63 20.32 -11.08
CA ASN A 75 -12.07 20.33 -11.11
C ASN A 75 -12.66 21.47 -10.27
N GLU A 76 -11.92 22.53 -10.05
CA GLU A 76 -12.35 23.61 -9.15
C GLU A 76 -13.67 24.26 -9.52
N ILE A 77 -14.01 24.28 -10.79
CA ILE A 77 -15.30 24.81 -11.23
C ILE A 77 -16.44 23.94 -10.71
N LEU A 78 -16.20 22.66 -10.53
CA LEU A 78 -17.17 21.69 -10.06
C LEU A 78 -17.06 21.43 -8.57
N HIS A 79 -16.09 22.02 -7.91
CA HIS A 79 -15.73 21.70 -6.54
C HIS A 79 -16.82 21.97 -5.51
N ARG A 80 -17.79 22.76 -5.83
CA ARG A 80 -18.92 23.01 -4.94
C ARG A 80 -19.82 21.80 -4.83
N VAL A 81 -19.67 20.88 -5.75
CA VAL A 81 -20.30 19.60 -5.67
C VAL A 81 -19.52 18.79 -4.66
N ASP A 82 -20.17 17.94 -4.04
CA ASP A 82 -19.77 17.11 -2.95
C ASP A 82 -18.33 16.62 -3.02
N LYS A 83 -17.48 17.16 -2.17
CA LYS A 83 -16.08 16.75 -2.06
C LYS A 83 -15.95 15.28 -1.63
N THR A 84 -16.95 14.73 -0.95
CA THR A 84 -16.88 13.37 -0.45
C THR A 84 -16.96 12.33 -1.55
N GLU A 85 -17.61 12.63 -2.65
CA GLU A 85 -17.70 11.70 -3.76
C GLU A 85 -16.34 11.48 -4.44
N GLU A 86 -15.58 12.55 -4.60
CA GLU A 86 -14.26 12.46 -5.24
C GLU A 86 -13.20 11.83 -4.33
N GLU A 87 -13.39 11.90 -3.04
CA GLU A 87 -12.48 11.27 -2.09
C GLU A 87 -12.42 9.75 -2.22
N HIS A 88 -13.40 9.16 -2.88
CA HIS A 88 -13.48 7.71 -3.07
C HIS A 88 -13.16 7.27 -4.50
N ILE A 89 -12.60 8.17 -5.30
CA ILE A 89 -12.22 7.92 -6.68
C ILE A 89 -10.73 8.18 -6.85
N GLY A 90 -10.08 7.33 -7.61
CA GLY A 90 -8.67 7.47 -7.88
C GLY A 90 -8.24 6.69 -9.11
N VAL A 91 -6.96 6.80 -9.43
CA VAL A 91 -6.34 6.10 -10.55
C VAL A 91 -5.35 5.07 -10.00
N ILE A 92 -5.43 3.85 -10.49
CA ILE A 92 -4.52 2.78 -10.07
C ILE A 92 -3.09 3.12 -10.50
N LYS A 93 -2.16 3.12 -9.56
CA LYS A 93 -0.73 3.26 -9.83
C LYS A 93 -0.02 1.92 -9.86
N TYR A 94 -0.23 1.11 -8.83
CA TYR A 94 0.37 -0.23 -8.72
C TYR A 94 -0.71 -1.22 -8.31
N ILE A 95 -0.78 -2.33 -9.01
CA ILE A 95 -1.73 -3.40 -8.71
C ILE A 95 -1.23 -4.74 -9.25
N ASN A 96 -1.54 -5.79 -8.52
CA ASN A 96 -1.35 -7.17 -8.97
C ASN A 96 -2.73 -7.78 -9.15
N HIS A 97 -3.28 -7.70 -10.36
CA HIS A 97 -4.64 -8.16 -10.65
C HIS A 97 -4.72 -8.64 -12.09
N LYS A 98 -5.63 -9.57 -12.35
CA LYS A 98 -5.76 -10.18 -13.69
C LYS A 98 -6.37 -9.24 -14.73
N THR A 99 -7.32 -8.40 -14.32
CA THR A 99 -8.08 -7.54 -15.23
C THR A 99 -7.83 -6.06 -15.03
N LEU A 100 -7.68 -5.60 -13.78
CA LEU A 100 -7.40 -4.21 -13.47
C LEU A 100 -5.94 -3.90 -13.72
N LYS A 101 -5.66 -2.73 -14.30
CA LYS A 101 -4.33 -2.33 -14.71
C LYS A 101 -3.98 -0.94 -14.21
N PRO A 102 -2.67 -0.61 -14.06
CA PRO A 102 -2.26 0.77 -13.80
C PRO A 102 -2.85 1.72 -14.83
N GLY A 103 -3.33 2.86 -14.39
CA GLY A 103 -4.00 3.85 -15.23
C GLY A 103 -5.52 3.77 -15.20
N ASP A 104 -6.09 2.69 -14.71
CA ASP A 104 -7.53 2.55 -14.62
C ASP A 104 -8.10 3.49 -13.54
N ARG A 105 -9.20 4.14 -13.86
CA ARG A 105 -9.93 4.99 -12.94
C ARG A 105 -10.97 4.15 -12.20
N ILE A 106 -10.94 4.22 -10.87
CA ILE A 106 -11.77 3.36 -10.04
C ILE A 106 -12.41 4.14 -8.89
N ALA A 107 -13.48 3.57 -8.35
CA ALA A 107 -14.04 3.99 -7.07
C ALA A 107 -13.82 2.88 -6.05
N PHE A 108 -13.60 3.26 -4.80
CA PHE A 108 -13.30 2.32 -3.73
C PHE A 108 -14.22 2.53 -2.52
N THR A 109 -14.25 1.53 -1.66
CA THR A 109 -15.06 1.53 -0.44
C THR A 109 -14.63 2.65 0.51
N LYS A 110 -15.61 3.33 1.09
CA LYS A 110 -15.37 4.39 2.07
C LYS A 110 -14.51 3.88 3.23
N ASN A 111 -13.53 4.68 3.62
CA ASN A 111 -12.60 4.41 4.73
C ASN A 111 -11.70 3.18 4.53
N SER A 112 -11.56 2.70 3.31
CA SER A 112 -10.63 1.62 3.00
C SER A 112 -9.22 2.11 2.71
N GLU A 113 -9.08 3.36 2.36
CA GLU A 113 -7.80 3.97 1.99
C GLU A 113 -6.91 4.20 3.21
N TYR A 114 -5.63 3.91 3.03
CA TYR A 114 -4.57 4.25 3.98
C TYR A 114 -3.54 5.11 3.26
N LYS A 115 -3.27 6.29 3.79
CA LYS A 115 -2.31 7.22 3.19
C LYS A 115 -0.90 6.65 3.26
N PHE A 116 -0.20 6.73 2.14
CA PHE A 116 1.10 6.12 1.98
C PHE A 116 1.96 7.00 1.06
N THR A 117 3.23 7.18 1.39
CA THR A 117 4.14 7.99 0.57
C THR A 117 5.30 7.15 0.08
N ILE A 118 5.50 7.11 -1.24
CA ILE A 118 6.63 6.44 -1.89
C ILE A 118 7.30 7.46 -2.80
N GLU A 119 8.59 7.70 -2.59
CA GLU A 119 9.39 8.62 -3.41
C GLU A 119 8.70 9.99 -3.57
N ASP A 120 8.21 10.54 -2.46
CA ASP A 120 7.51 11.82 -2.37
C ASP A 120 6.14 11.84 -3.07
N GLU A 121 5.66 10.72 -3.57
CA GLU A 121 4.33 10.58 -4.15
C GLU A 121 3.36 10.04 -3.12
N LYS A 122 2.25 10.75 -2.92
CA LYS A 122 1.18 10.35 -2.02
C LYS A 122 0.24 9.38 -2.73
N LEU A 123 0.07 8.21 -2.13
CA LEU A 123 -0.81 7.18 -2.64
C LEU A 123 -1.76 6.70 -1.54
N TYR A 124 -2.83 6.04 -1.93
CA TYR A 124 -3.72 5.33 -1.02
C TYR A 124 -3.47 3.84 -1.17
N ARG A 125 -3.06 3.20 -0.08
CA ARG A 125 -2.93 1.74 -0.01
C ARG A 125 -4.28 1.14 0.36
N MET A 126 -4.70 0.12 -0.36
CA MET A 126 -5.91 -0.64 -0.04
C MET A 126 -5.80 -2.06 -0.57
N ARG A 127 -6.78 -2.87 -0.28
CA ARG A 127 -6.89 -4.22 -0.83
C ARG A 127 -7.61 -4.17 -2.17
N ASN A 128 -7.31 -5.11 -3.05
CA ASN A 128 -8.00 -5.20 -4.35
C ASN A 128 -9.51 -5.32 -4.18
N ARG A 129 -9.97 -6.01 -3.12
CA ARG A 129 -11.39 -6.17 -2.80
C ARG A 129 -12.10 -4.88 -2.43
N ASP A 130 -11.37 -3.83 -2.10
CA ASP A 130 -11.94 -2.53 -1.75
C ASP A 130 -12.31 -1.70 -2.97
N ILE A 131 -11.92 -2.13 -4.17
CA ILE A 131 -12.31 -1.51 -5.42
C ILE A 131 -13.73 -1.94 -5.75
N CYS A 132 -14.63 -0.97 -5.88
CA CYS A 132 -16.05 -1.21 -6.11
C CYS A 132 -16.46 -1.05 -7.56
N ILE A 133 -15.92 -0.05 -8.25
CA ILE A 133 -16.35 0.33 -9.60
C ILE A 133 -15.11 0.63 -10.45
N LEU A 134 -15.13 0.11 -11.68
CA LEU A 134 -14.17 0.47 -12.72
C LEU A 134 -14.87 1.42 -13.71
N PHE A 135 -14.28 2.55 -13.95
CA PHE A 135 -14.81 3.52 -14.92
C PHE A 135 -14.25 3.30 -16.31
#